data_033b9285f01761a63c4ab271b921f8dd
#
_entry.id   033b9285f01761a63c4ab271b921f8dd
#
_cell.length_a   1.000
_cell.length_b   1.000
_cell.length_c   1.000
_cell.angle_alpha   90.00
_cell.angle_beta   90.00
_cell.angle_gamma   90.00
#
_symmetry.space_group_name_H-M   'P 1'
#
loop_
_entity.id
_entity.type
_entity.pdbx_description
1 polymer ?
#
loop_
_entity_poly.entity_id
_entity_poly.type
_entity_poly.pdbx_seq_one_letter_code
_entity_poly.pdbx_strand_id
1 'polypeptide(L)'
;MKKCILVITVVVLCGGFIFAQTESEIRTRILGTWKLVSTEYTMKDGSKRPYRDYGPNGKGFLMYTQDGYMCANLVNPDRPKWADVVHPTIEEKSAVADGSFAYCGRFEIDAVKKQIIHLPEVASRPDYIGSRQIRPFSFEDGRLVLSDIETEEPGAVRWKIVWEKVRQ
;
A
#
# COMPACT_ATOMS: atom_id res chain seq x y z
N MET A 1 -39.29 40.12 47.90
CA MET A 1 -38.90 40.20 46.47
C MET A 1 -37.71 39.25 46.25
N LYS A 2 -37.91 38.07 45.68
CA LYS A 2 -36.87 37.06 45.39
C LYS A 2 -36.39 37.28 43.96
N LYS A 3 -35.11 37.66 43.78
CA LYS A 3 -34.47 37.82 42.45
C LYS A 3 -34.04 36.42 41.96
N CYS A 4 -34.67 35.92 40.89
CA CYS A 4 -34.21 34.76 40.16
C CYS A 4 -33.03 35.17 39.26
N ILE A 5 -31.85 34.58 39.49
CA ILE A 5 -30.69 34.70 38.60
C ILE A 5 -30.78 33.57 37.58
N LEU A 6 -31.01 33.92 36.32
CA LEU A 6 -31.00 32.99 35.19
C LEU A 6 -29.55 32.75 34.78
N VAL A 7 -29.02 31.56 35.04
CA VAL A 7 -27.67 31.14 34.54
C VAL A 7 -27.85 30.58 33.14
N ILE A 8 -27.39 31.30 32.12
CA ILE A 8 -27.36 30.82 30.76
C ILE A 8 -26.04 30.04 30.56
N THR A 9 -26.14 28.72 30.51
CA THR A 9 -25.00 27.85 30.17
C THR A 9 -24.81 27.85 28.64
N VAL A 10 -23.79 28.53 28.18
CA VAL A 10 -23.40 28.49 26.77
C VAL A 10 -22.61 27.18 26.53
N VAL A 11 -23.24 26.21 25.86
CA VAL A 11 -22.54 25.00 25.37
C VAL A 11 -21.84 25.35 24.07
N VAL A 12 -20.53 25.54 24.15
CA VAL A 12 -19.67 25.67 22.95
C VAL A 12 -19.46 24.27 22.37
N LEU A 13 -20.21 23.95 21.33
CA LEU A 13 -19.97 22.77 20.50
C LEU A 13 -18.71 23.03 19.66
N CYS A 14 -17.55 22.58 20.14
CA CYS A 14 -16.34 22.47 19.32
C CYS A 14 -16.55 21.35 18.28
N GLY A 15 -17.23 21.67 17.19
CA GLY A 15 -17.27 20.84 16.00
C GLY A 15 -15.89 20.82 15.38
N GLY A 16 -15.11 19.74 15.59
CA GLY A 16 -13.86 19.51 14.89
C GLY A 16 -14.15 19.35 13.40
N PHE A 17 -13.83 20.36 12.59
CA PHE A 17 -13.83 20.24 11.14
C PHE A 17 -12.70 19.28 10.75
N ILE A 18 -13.06 18.04 10.39
CA ILE A 18 -12.12 17.13 9.74
C ILE A 18 -11.95 17.67 8.30
N PHE A 19 -10.92 18.48 8.09
CA PHE A 19 -10.57 18.90 6.74
C PHE A 19 -10.09 17.65 5.96
N ALA A 20 -10.74 17.36 4.83
CA ALA A 20 -10.26 16.37 3.90
C ALA A 20 -8.88 16.79 3.39
N GLN A 21 -7.91 15.88 3.39
CA GLN A 21 -6.58 16.14 2.85
C GLN A 21 -6.67 16.47 1.35
N THR A 22 -5.97 17.51 0.94
CA THR A 22 -5.86 17.87 -0.48
C THR A 22 -4.94 16.89 -1.23
N GLU A 23 -5.06 16.82 -2.54
CA GLU A 23 -4.15 16.03 -3.37
C GLU A 23 -2.68 16.43 -3.15
N SER A 24 -2.39 17.73 -3.04
CA SER A 24 -1.04 18.25 -2.81
C SER A 24 -0.45 17.77 -1.48
N GLU A 25 -1.24 17.76 -0.41
CA GLU A 25 -0.80 17.28 0.90
C GLU A 25 -0.55 15.76 0.87
N ILE A 26 -1.42 14.99 0.22
CA ILE A 26 -1.24 13.55 0.05
C ILE A 26 0.03 13.30 -0.77
N ARG A 27 0.19 13.98 -1.90
CA ARG A 27 1.38 13.89 -2.76
C ARG A 27 2.66 14.14 -1.96
N THR A 28 2.73 15.21 -1.22
CA THR A 28 3.90 15.56 -0.37
C THR A 28 4.20 14.42 0.63
N ARG A 29 3.18 13.81 1.22
CA ARG A 29 3.37 12.74 2.20
C ARG A 29 3.87 11.44 1.58
N ILE A 30 3.36 11.06 0.40
CA ILE A 30 3.74 9.80 -0.23
C ILE A 30 5.09 9.85 -0.94
N LEU A 31 5.57 11.03 -1.38
CA LEU A 31 6.86 11.16 -2.08
C LEU A 31 8.01 10.56 -1.28
N GLY A 32 8.91 9.87 -2.00
CA GLY A 32 10.12 9.25 -1.46
C GLY A 32 10.08 7.73 -1.49
N THR A 33 10.98 7.12 -0.73
CA THR A 33 11.17 5.67 -0.69
C THR A 33 10.51 5.08 0.56
N TRP A 34 9.79 4.00 0.35
CA TRP A 34 9.08 3.23 1.37
C TRP A 34 9.58 1.79 1.36
N LYS A 35 9.86 1.25 2.53
CA LYS A 35 10.28 -0.14 2.73
C LYS A 35 9.10 -0.96 3.20
N LEU A 36 8.97 -2.17 2.67
CA LEU A 36 7.94 -3.11 3.08
C LEU A 36 8.09 -3.49 4.55
N VAL A 37 6.99 -3.41 5.29
CA VAL A 37 6.88 -3.90 6.68
C VAL A 37 6.15 -5.24 6.70
N SER A 38 5.00 -5.33 6.03
CA SER A 38 4.22 -6.57 5.98
C SER A 38 3.26 -6.59 4.79
N THR A 39 2.92 -7.80 4.37
CA THR A 39 1.79 -8.09 3.48
C THR A 39 0.85 -9.05 4.21
N GLU A 40 -0.45 -8.83 4.13
CA GLU A 40 -1.42 -9.61 4.87
C GLU A 40 -2.72 -9.77 4.09
N TYR A 41 -3.25 -11.00 4.06
CA TYR A 41 -4.64 -11.29 3.75
C TYR A 41 -5.42 -11.51 5.04
N THR A 42 -6.62 -10.94 5.14
CA THR A 42 -7.62 -11.34 6.14
C THR A 42 -8.57 -12.33 5.48
N MET A 43 -8.68 -13.52 6.04
CA MET A 43 -9.52 -14.61 5.54
C MET A 43 -10.95 -14.48 6.05
N LYS A 44 -11.90 -15.22 5.45
CA LYS A 44 -13.32 -15.24 5.87
C LYS A 44 -13.53 -15.67 7.32
N ASP A 45 -12.66 -16.51 7.86
CA ASP A 45 -12.68 -16.97 9.26
C ASP A 45 -12.04 -15.98 10.23
N GLY A 46 -11.61 -14.80 9.75
CA GLY A 46 -10.91 -13.79 10.53
C GLY A 46 -9.41 -14.05 10.73
N SER A 47 -8.88 -15.19 10.30
CA SER A 47 -7.44 -15.47 10.38
C SER A 47 -6.66 -14.55 9.43
N LYS A 48 -5.38 -14.34 9.76
CA LYS A 48 -4.47 -13.51 8.98
C LYS A 48 -3.35 -14.36 8.41
N ARG A 49 -3.03 -14.12 7.14
CA ARG A 49 -1.95 -14.82 6.43
C ARG A 49 -1.10 -13.85 5.65
N PRO A 50 0.23 -14.02 5.60
CA PRO A 50 1.08 -13.26 4.68
C PRO A 50 0.73 -13.62 3.24
N TYR A 51 1.09 -12.76 2.30
CA TYR A 51 0.99 -13.10 0.88
C TYR A 51 1.85 -14.32 0.59
N ARG A 52 1.23 -15.34 -0.03
CA ARG A 52 1.91 -16.59 -0.35
C ARG A 52 3.19 -16.39 -1.14
N ASP A 53 3.14 -15.52 -2.15
CA ASP A 53 4.24 -15.30 -3.09
C ASP A 53 5.48 -14.67 -2.43
N TYR A 54 5.28 -13.83 -1.39
CA TYR A 54 6.39 -13.18 -0.70
C TYR A 54 6.74 -13.80 0.65
N GLY A 55 5.86 -14.68 1.17
CA GLY A 55 6.04 -15.32 2.46
C GLY A 55 6.02 -14.34 3.65
N PRO A 56 6.26 -14.85 4.87
CA PRO A 56 6.22 -14.05 6.09
C PRO A 56 7.38 -13.04 6.19
N ASN A 57 8.48 -13.29 5.47
CA ASN A 57 9.70 -12.47 5.46
C ASN A 57 9.80 -11.57 4.22
N GLY A 58 8.71 -11.38 3.49
CA GLY A 58 8.68 -10.60 2.26
C GLY A 58 9.44 -9.28 2.37
N LYS A 59 10.21 -8.93 1.35
CA LYS A 59 10.95 -7.66 1.26
C LYS A 59 10.51 -6.88 0.05
N GLY A 60 10.63 -5.56 0.11
CA GLY A 60 10.30 -4.74 -1.02
C GLY A 60 10.50 -3.26 -0.78
N PHE A 61 10.43 -2.53 -1.88
CA PHE A 61 10.42 -1.08 -1.89
C PHE A 61 9.29 -0.57 -2.77
N LEU A 62 8.70 0.54 -2.32
CA LEU A 62 7.76 1.33 -3.08
C LEU A 62 8.33 2.75 -3.13
N MET A 63 8.40 3.32 -4.31
CA MET A 63 8.93 4.67 -4.52
C MET A 63 7.91 5.52 -5.26
N TYR A 64 7.78 6.77 -4.82
CA TYR A 64 7.04 7.81 -5.54
C TYR A 64 7.96 8.99 -5.76
N THR A 65 8.06 9.46 -6.98
CA THR A 65 8.95 10.55 -7.37
C THR A 65 8.18 11.85 -7.62
N GLN A 66 8.87 12.97 -7.55
CA GLN A 66 8.26 14.28 -7.70
C GLN A 66 7.72 14.51 -9.11
N ASP A 67 8.32 13.92 -10.11
CA ASP A 67 7.93 13.97 -11.52
C ASP A 67 6.76 13.05 -11.90
N GLY A 68 6.15 12.39 -10.88
CA GLY A 68 4.92 11.64 -11.05
C GLY A 68 5.10 10.17 -11.43
N TYR A 69 6.30 9.62 -11.26
CA TYR A 69 6.55 8.19 -11.45
C TYR A 69 6.56 7.43 -10.12
N MET A 70 6.28 6.16 -10.22
CA MET A 70 6.36 5.23 -9.11
C MET A 70 7.00 3.92 -9.55
N CYS A 71 7.62 3.21 -8.60
CA CYS A 71 8.06 1.83 -8.76
C CYS A 71 7.72 1.03 -7.50
N ALA A 72 7.22 -0.17 -7.68
CA ALA A 72 7.07 -1.17 -6.62
C ALA A 72 7.87 -2.43 -6.99
N ASN A 73 8.58 -2.96 -6.02
CA ASN A 73 9.29 -4.22 -6.13
C ASN A 73 9.15 -5.00 -4.83
N LEU A 74 8.58 -6.20 -4.90
CA LEU A 74 8.36 -7.10 -3.78
C LEU A 74 9.00 -8.45 -4.10
N VAL A 75 9.63 -9.04 -3.12
CA VAL A 75 10.32 -10.31 -3.29
C VAL A 75 10.16 -11.21 -2.07
N ASN A 76 10.12 -12.50 -2.29
CA ASN A 76 10.38 -13.51 -1.28
C ASN A 76 11.90 -13.67 -1.11
N PRO A 77 12.50 -13.32 0.03
CA PRO A 77 13.93 -13.45 0.24
C PRO A 77 14.40 -14.90 0.38
N ASP A 78 13.47 -15.83 0.65
CA ASP A 78 13.76 -17.24 0.90
C ASP A 78 13.80 -18.07 -0.41
N ARG A 79 13.73 -17.39 -1.58
CA ARG A 79 13.91 -18.05 -2.89
C ARG A 79 15.30 -18.68 -3.01
N PRO A 80 15.41 -19.86 -3.63
CA PRO A 80 16.71 -20.50 -3.85
C PRO A 80 17.61 -19.59 -4.71
N LYS A 81 18.89 -19.55 -4.39
CA LYS A 81 19.89 -18.93 -5.26
C LYS A 81 20.14 -19.85 -6.46
N TRP A 82 20.36 -19.25 -7.62
CA TRP A 82 20.73 -20.01 -8.81
C TRP A 82 22.11 -20.69 -8.59
N ALA A 83 22.14 -21.97 -8.86
CA ALA A 83 23.39 -22.74 -8.78
C ALA A 83 24.34 -22.35 -9.94
N ASP A 84 23.77 -22.12 -11.12
CA ASP A 84 24.49 -21.59 -12.29
C ASP A 84 23.75 -20.35 -12.81
N VAL A 85 24.39 -19.19 -12.77
CA VAL A 85 23.79 -17.93 -13.22
C VAL A 85 23.61 -17.85 -14.74
N VAL A 86 24.34 -18.66 -15.49
CA VAL A 86 24.28 -18.71 -16.96
C VAL A 86 23.21 -19.71 -17.43
N HIS A 87 23.07 -20.83 -16.71
CA HIS A 87 22.17 -21.94 -17.06
C HIS A 87 21.24 -22.30 -15.88
N PRO A 88 20.38 -21.36 -15.41
CA PRO A 88 19.46 -21.67 -14.31
C PRO A 88 18.42 -22.70 -14.76
N THR A 89 18.02 -23.58 -13.85
CA THR A 89 17.00 -24.59 -14.13
C THR A 89 15.60 -23.96 -14.30
N ILE A 90 14.65 -24.73 -14.78
CA ILE A 90 13.26 -24.26 -14.91
C ILE A 90 12.67 -23.97 -13.53
N GLU A 91 12.96 -24.79 -12.53
CA GLU A 91 12.50 -24.63 -11.16
C GLU A 91 13.05 -23.35 -10.53
N GLU A 92 14.34 -23.04 -10.76
CA GLU A 92 14.97 -21.82 -10.30
C GLU A 92 14.34 -20.57 -10.95
N LYS A 93 14.05 -20.64 -12.25
CA LYS A 93 13.34 -19.56 -12.97
C LYS A 93 11.91 -19.37 -12.46
N SER A 94 11.17 -20.48 -12.25
CA SER A 94 9.81 -20.43 -11.69
C SER A 94 9.81 -19.84 -10.29
N ALA A 95 10.75 -20.22 -9.43
CA ALA A 95 10.86 -19.65 -8.08
C ALA A 95 11.09 -18.13 -8.09
N VAL A 96 11.80 -17.61 -9.10
CA VAL A 96 11.96 -16.15 -9.28
C VAL A 96 10.65 -15.53 -9.74
N ALA A 97 9.98 -16.13 -10.74
CA ALA A 97 8.72 -15.61 -11.28
C ALA A 97 7.61 -15.59 -10.21
N ASP A 98 7.47 -16.69 -9.46
CA ASP A 98 6.43 -16.85 -8.43
C ASP A 98 6.71 -16.03 -7.17
N GLY A 99 8.00 -15.86 -6.84
CA GLY A 99 8.43 -15.19 -5.61
C GLY A 99 8.86 -13.74 -5.80
N SER A 100 8.54 -13.09 -6.93
CA SER A 100 8.85 -11.67 -7.13
C SER A 100 7.84 -10.97 -8.01
N PHE A 101 7.61 -9.71 -7.73
CA PHE A 101 6.76 -8.85 -8.54
C PHE A 101 7.29 -7.43 -8.56
N ALA A 102 7.49 -6.89 -9.75
CA ALA A 102 7.96 -5.53 -9.94
C ALA A 102 7.18 -4.84 -11.05
N TYR A 103 6.92 -3.57 -10.87
CA TYR A 103 6.37 -2.69 -11.89
C TYR A 103 6.73 -1.24 -11.62
N CYS A 104 6.84 -0.46 -12.70
CA CYS A 104 7.00 0.99 -12.65
C CYS A 104 6.06 1.64 -13.67
N GLY A 105 5.75 2.90 -13.42
CA GLY A 105 4.92 3.71 -14.30
C GLY A 105 4.54 5.02 -13.64
N ARG A 106 3.50 5.65 -14.13
CA ARG A 106 2.97 6.87 -13.54
C ARG A 106 2.03 6.57 -12.38
N PHE A 107 1.72 7.59 -11.59
CA PHE A 107 0.67 7.51 -10.58
C PHE A 107 -0.20 8.77 -10.57
N GLU A 108 -1.45 8.57 -10.18
CA GLU A 108 -2.45 9.59 -9.93
C GLU A 108 -2.93 9.49 -8.48
N ILE A 109 -3.52 10.57 -7.95
CA ILE A 109 -4.12 10.60 -6.62
C ILE A 109 -5.57 11.05 -6.73
N ASP A 110 -6.49 10.23 -6.24
CA ASP A 110 -7.87 10.62 -5.98
C ASP A 110 -8.01 10.92 -4.48
N ALA A 111 -7.92 12.19 -4.12
CA ALA A 111 -7.99 12.63 -2.72
C ALA A 111 -9.37 12.39 -2.11
N VAL A 112 -10.44 12.48 -2.91
CA VAL A 112 -11.82 12.30 -2.45
C VAL A 112 -12.07 10.85 -2.07
N LYS A 113 -11.64 9.91 -2.92
CA LYS A 113 -11.78 8.48 -2.68
C LYS A 113 -10.66 7.90 -1.82
N LYS A 114 -9.64 8.69 -1.47
CA LYS A 114 -8.42 8.24 -0.78
C LYS A 114 -7.75 7.07 -1.50
N GLN A 115 -7.50 7.25 -2.79
CA GLN A 115 -6.88 6.24 -3.66
C GLN A 115 -5.62 6.80 -4.32
N ILE A 116 -4.58 5.98 -4.37
CA ILE A 116 -3.46 6.17 -5.29
C ILE A 116 -3.68 5.18 -6.44
N ILE A 117 -3.60 5.66 -7.66
CA ILE A 117 -3.83 4.86 -8.86
C ILE A 117 -2.48 4.70 -9.54
N HIS A 118 -1.96 3.47 -9.57
CA HIS A 118 -0.74 3.18 -10.30
C HIS A 118 -1.09 2.84 -11.75
N LEU A 119 -0.31 3.36 -12.68
CA LEU A 119 -0.44 3.19 -14.12
C LEU A 119 0.84 2.51 -14.66
N PRO A 120 0.96 1.19 -14.53
CA PRO A 120 2.17 0.47 -14.94
C PRO A 120 2.47 0.63 -16.43
N GLU A 121 3.69 1.09 -16.74
CA GLU A 121 4.27 1.18 -18.09
C GLU A 121 5.22 0.01 -18.37
N VAL A 122 5.86 -0.51 -17.32
CA VAL A 122 6.68 -1.71 -17.33
C VAL A 122 6.35 -2.59 -16.12
N ALA A 123 6.32 -3.90 -16.30
CA ALA A 123 6.02 -4.85 -15.22
C ALA A 123 6.65 -6.21 -15.48
N SER A 124 6.93 -6.97 -14.42
CA SER A 124 7.36 -8.37 -14.53
C SER A 124 6.24 -9.29 -15.05
N ARG A 125 4.96 -8.90 -14.87
CA ARG A 125 3.79 -9.56 -15.43
C ARG A 125 3.23 -8.74 -16.60
N PRO A 126 3.16 -9.31 -17.82
CA PRO A 126 2.71 -8.56 -19.00
C PRO A 126 1.28 -8.02 -18.93
N ASP A 127 0.39 -8.73 -18.24
CA ASP A 127 -1.01 -8.34 -18.04
C ASP A 127 -1.20 -7.09 -17.16
N TYR A 128 -0.14 -6.68 -16.44
CA TYR A 128 -0.17 -5.46 -15.62
C TYR A 128 0.08 -4.18 -16.43
N ILE A 129 0.78 -4.30 -17.56
CA ILE A 129 1.14 -3.15 -18.41
C ILE A 129 -0.13 -2.52 -19.00
N GLY A 130 -0.28 -1.19 -18.85
CA GLY A 130 -1.44 -0.44 -19.32
C GLY A 130 -2.69 -0.59 -18.45
N SER A 131 -2.64 -1.35 -17.37
CA SER A 131 -3.76 -1.46 -16.42
C SER A 131 -3.84 -0.25 -15.48
N ARG A 132 -4.96 -0.12 -14.78
CA ARG A 132 -5.15 0.87 -13.70
C ARG A 132 -5.22 0.12 -12.37
N GLN A 133 -4.20 0.27 -11.56
CA GLN A 133 -4.08 -0.41 -10.27
C GLN A 133 -4.53 0.52 -9.15
N ILE A 134 -5.79 0.40 -8.73
CA ILE A 134 -6.38 1.21 -7.67
C ILE A 134 -5.85 0.72 -6.33
N ARG A 135 -5.33 1.66 -5.52
CA ARG A 135 -4.76 1.40 -4.19
C ARG A 135 -5.40 2.33 -3.17
N PRO A 136 -6.51 1.92 -2.53
CA PRO A 136 -7.01 2.65 -1.39
C PRO A 136 -5.93 2.74 -0.32
N PHE A 137 -5.76 3.90 0.30
CA PHE A 137 -4.69 4.14 1.24
C PHE A 137 -5.14 4.81 2.52
N SER A 138 -4.36 4.60 3.57
CA SER A 138 -4.39 5.37 4.81
C SER A 138 -2.97 5.61 5.32
N PHE A 139 -2.86 6.52 6.29
CA PHE A 139 -1.64 6.68 7.07
C PHE A 139 -1.92 6.28 8.51
N GLU A 140 -1.22 5.25 8.99
CA GLU A 140 -1.35 4.69 10.34
C GLU A 140 0.02 4.76 11.01
N ASP A 141 0.14 5.48 12.12
CA ASP A 141 1.40 5.65 12.89
C ASP A 141 2.61 6.06 12.03
N GLY A 142 2.39 6.96 11.07
CA GLY A 142 3.42 7.43 10.15
C GLY A 142 3.76 6.47 9.01
N ARG A 143 3.12 5.32 8.93
CA ARG A 143 3.24 4.33 7.86
C ARG A 143 2.22 4.59 6.77
N LEU A 144 2.58 4.26 5.54
CA LEU A 144 1.63 4.18 4.43
C LEU A 144 1.03 2.78 4.40
N VAL A 145 -0.28 2.71 4.46
CA VAL A 145 -1.04 1.46 4.36
C VAL A 145 -1.83 1.48 3.06
N LEU A 146 -1.62 0.45 2.25
CA LEU A 146 -2.45 0.17 1.08
C LEU A 146 -3.31 -1.04 1.40
N SER A 147 -4.63 -0.96 1.21
CA SER A 147 -5.54 -2.07 1.52
C SER A 147 -6.85 -1.95 0.76
N ASP A 148 -7.46 -3.08 0.42
CA ASP A 148 -8.79 -3.13 -0.15
C ASP A 148 -9.53 -4.39 0.32
N ILE A 149 -10.85 -4.40 0.10
CA ILE A 149 -11.74 -5.55 0.27
C ILE A 149 -11.85 -6.38 -1.02
N GLU A 150 -11.48 -5.82 -2.16
CA GLU A 150 -11.39 -6.56 -3.42
C GLU A 150 -10.07 -7.34 -3.44
N THR A 151 -10.15 -8.66 -3.58
CA THR A 151 -9.00 -9.55 -3.56
C THR A 151 -9.20 -10.74 -4.48
N GLU A 152 -8.15 -11.12 -5.19
CA GLU A 152 -8.12 -12.33 -6.04
C GLU A 152 -7.72 -13.58 -5.23
N GLU A 153 -7.25 -13.43 -3.99
CA GLU A 153 -6.84 -14.56 -3.15
C GLU A 153 -8.06 -15.35 -2.66
N PRO A 154 -8.15 -16.65 -2.98
CA PRO A 154 -9.30 -17.49 -2.61
C PRO A 154 -9.54 -17.52 -1.09
N GLY A 155 -10.76 -17.15 -0.70
CA GLY A 155 -11.17 -17.15 0.72
C GLY A 155 -10.73 -15.93 1.52
N ALA A 156 -9.97 -15.01 0.95
CA ALA A 156 -9.69 -13.73 1.58
C ALA A 156 -10.86 -12.75 1.39
N VAL A 157 -10.98 -11.82 2.33
CA VAL A 157 -11.97 -10.72 2.31
C VAL A 157 -11.32 -9.36 2.35
N ARG A 158 -10.01 -9.30 2.54
CA ARG A 158 -9.22 -8.07 2.52
C ARG A 158 -7.76 -8.38 2.26
N TRP A 159 -7.09 -7.48 1.56
CA TRP A 159 -5.63 -7.43 1.53
C TRP A 159 -5.12 -6.14 2.20
N LYS A 160 -3.93 -6.20 2.77
CA LYS A 160 -3.25 -5.07 3.41
C LYS A 160 -1.75 -5.17 3.16
N ILE A 161 -1.15 -4.06 2.74
CA ILE A 161 0.32 -3.91 2.62
C ILE A 161 0.72 -2.69 3.42
N VAL A 162 1.70 -2.85 4.30
CA VAL A 162 2.19 -1.80 5.19
C VAL A 162 3.61 -1.41 4.79
N TRP A 163 3.83 -0.11 4.68
CA TRP A 163 5.10 0.48 4.27
C TRP A 163 5.59 1.50 5.31
N GLU A 164 6.87 1.46 5.65
CA GLU A 164 7.52 2.49 6.45
C GLU A 164 8.41 3.37 5.57
N LYS A 165 8.42 4.68 5.85
CA LYS A 165 9.22 5.62 5.09
C LYS A 165 10.70 5.46 5.44
N VAL A 166 11.54 5.31 4.40
CA VAL A 166 12.99 5.32 4.58
C VAL A 166 13.42 6.73 4.97
N ARG A 167 14.05 6.86 6.12
CA ARG A 167 14.60 8.14 6.59
C ARG A 167 15.98 8.34 5.93
N GLN A 168 16.19 9.53 5.47
CA GLN A 168 17.53 10.00 5.04
C GLN A 168 18.36 10.31 6.27
#